data_fc28076bbc565a1181ee6df36fb71889
#
_entry.id   fc28076bbc565a1181ee6df36fb71889
#
_cell.length_a   1.000
_cell.length_b   1.000
_cell.length_c   1.000
_cell.angle_alpha   90.00
_cell.angle_beta   90.00
_cell.angle_gamma   90.00
#
_symmetry.space_group_name_H-M   'P 1'
#
loop_
_entity.id
_entity.type
_entity.pdbx_description
1 polymer ?
#
loop_
_entity_poly.entity_id
_entity_poly.type
_entity_poly.pdbx_seq_one_letter_code
_entity_poly.pdbx_strand_id
1 'polypeptide(L)'
;MLKFTKSEHPKLIYFAQRQSNYNYQDFIQRWRKHAQLGISMPRWENIYKYSHCDSFIEDEHSINTFNCDGVALVWYKNENARKRHVLDLKARKVMQEDEKKTFSIPIRNVSLLTNEHIFQSSKLLNYKFFLCVWKKTKVDIKEVQNFWKTIISDDLVKSLKIKY
;
A
#
# COMPACT_ATOMS: atom_id res chain seq x y z
N MET A 1 -10.24 15.71 -21.19
CA MET A 1 -8.93 15.07 -20.93
C MET A 1 -8.66 15.09 -19.43
N LEU A 2 -8.63 13.93 -18.78
CA LEU A 2 -8.36 13.83 -17.34
C LEU A 2 -6.93 14.31 -17.05
N LYS A 3 -6.78 15.29 -16.17
CA LYS A 3 -5.48 15.75 -15.70
C LYS A 3 -4.99 14.82 -14.59
N PHE A 4 -3.85 14.19 -14.80
CA PHE A 4 -3.15 13.45 -13.76
C PHE A 4 -2.24 14.40 -12.98
N THR A 5 -2.37 14.41 -11.69
CA THR A 5 -1.43 15.12 -10.83
C THR A 5 -0.46 14.10 -10.23
N LYS A 6 0.83 14.25 -10.52
CA LYS A 6 1.88 13.43 -9.90
C LYS A 6 2.05 13.89 -8.47
N SER A 7 1.98 12.95 -7.54
CA SER A 7 2.29 13.23 -6.14
C SER A 7 3.80 13.51 -5.98
N GLU A 8 4.14 14.49 -5.16
CA GLU A 8 5.53 14.79 -4.78
C GLU A 8 6.05 13.83 -3.70
N HIS A 9 5.14 13.05 -3.12
CA HIS A 9 5.43 12.16 -2.02
C HIS A 9 5.77 10.74 -2.53
N PRO A 10 7.02 10.26 -2.37
CA PRO A 10 7.32 8.86 -2.60
C PRO A 10 6.44 7.98 -1.75
N LYS A 11 5.87 6.93 -2.34
CA LYS A 11 4.90 6.07 -1.70
C LYS A 11 5.38 4.63 -1.65
N LEU A 12 5.38 4.06 -0.45
CA LEU A 12 5.57 2.64 -0.23
C LEU A 12 4.21 1.99 -0.05
N ILE A 13 3.99 0.88 -0.73
CA ILE A 13 2.84 -0.01 -0.56
C ILE A 13 3.39 -1.35 -0.10
N TYR A 14 2.87 -1.92 0.99
CA TYR A 14 3.20 -3.29 1.33
C TYR A 14 1.96 -4.13 1.62
N PHE A 15 2.02 -5.39 1.20
CA PHE A 15 0.95 -6.37 1.31
C PHE A 15 1.24 -7.26 2.52
N ALA A 16 0.50 -7.05 3.61
CA ALA A 16 0.73 -7.75 4.86
C ALA A 16 0.12 -9.14 4.83
N GLN A 17 0.91 -10.14 5.26
CA GLN A 17 0.44 -11.49 5.48
C GLN A 17 0.72 -11.87 6.93
N ARG A 18 -0.29 -12.36 7.63
CA ARG A 18 -0.19 -12.77 9.04
C ARG A 18 0.69 -14.02 9.23
N GLN A 19 1.30 -14.13 10.38
CA GLN A 19 1.86 -15.39 10.85
C GLN A 19 0.74 -16.44 11.02
N SER A 20 1.07 -17.71 10.78
CA SER A 20 0.12 -18.81 10.81
C SER A 20 -0.53 -19.04 12.18
N ASN A 21 0.09 -18.57 13.24
CA ASN A 21 -0.43 -18.66 14.62
C ASN A 21 -1.46 -17.59 14.96
N TYR A 22 -1.74 -16.64 14.08
CA TYR A 22 -2.79 -15.64 14.28
C TYR A 22 -4.06 -15.99 13.50
N ASN A 23 -5.21 -15.88 14.16
CA ASN A 23 -6.44 -15.66 13.44
C ASN A 23 -6.46 -14.22 12.89
N TYR A 24 -7.45 -13.89 12.07
CA TYR A 24 -7.49 -12.58 11.41
C TYR A 24 -7.64 -11.42 12.40
N GLN A 25 -8.49 -11.54 13.40
CA GLN A 25 -8.75 -10.48 14.36
C GLN A 25 -7.52 -10.21 15.25
N ASP A 26 -6.86 -11.26 15.71
CA ASP A 26 -5.62 -11.14 16.48
C ASP A 26 -4.50 -10.53 15.64
N PHE A 27 -4.42 -10.90 14.36
CA PHE A 27 -3.47 -10.29 13.45
C PHE A 27 -3.71 -8.79 13.28
N ILE A 28 -4.93 -8.35 13.06
CA ILE A 28 -5.26 -6.93 12.91
C ILE A 28 -4.83 -6.14 14.15
N GLN A 29 -5.09 -6.67 15.34
CA GLN A 29 -4.64 -6.03 16.60
C GLN A 29 -3.11 -6.01 16.72
N ARG A 30 -2.46 -7.14 16.39
CA ARG A 30 -1.00 -7.24 16.41
C ARG A 30 -0.35 -6.27 15.42
N TRP A 31 -0.91 -6.17 14.23
CA TRP A 31 -0.43 -5.26 13.18
C TRP A 31 -0.57 -3.80 13.59
N ARG A 32 -1.66 -3.42 14.26
CA ARG A 32 -1.81 -2.07 14.83
C ARG A 32 -0.74 -1.77 15.88
N LYS A 33 -0.37 -2.73 16.73
CA LYS A 33 0.75 -2.57 17.68
C LYS A 33 2.09 -2.38 16.96
N HIS A 34 2.32 -3.12 15.87
CA HIS A 34 3.48 -2.93 15.01
C HIS A 34 3.53 -1.51 14.42
N ALA A 35 2.41 -1.01 13.91
CA ALA A 35 2.32 0.36 13.40
C ALA A 35 2.58 1.39 14.49
N GLN A 36 2.02 1.22 15.69
CA GLN A 36 2.25 2.10 16.85
C GLN A 36 3.73 2.14 17.25
N LEU A 37 4.43 1.00 17.23
CA LEU A 37 5.87 0.96 17.44
C LEU A 37 6.61 1.80 16.40
N GLY A 38 6.26 1.69 15.12
CA GLY A 38 6.84 2.53 14.06
C GLY A 38 6.58 4.02 14.28
N ILE A 39 5.35 4.38 14.64
CA ILE A 39 4.92 5.76 14.92
C ILE A 39 5.69 6.36 16.10
N SER A 40 6.01 5.57 17.12
CA SER A 40 6.73 6.06 18.31
C SER A 40 8.22 6.37 18.07
N MET A 41 8.76 5.99 16.91
CA MET A 41 10.18 6.18 16.60
C MET A 41 10.46 7.57 16.01
N PRO A 42 11.59 8.22 16.34
CA PRO A 42 11.95 9.55 15.79
C PRO A 42 11.92 9.62 14.27
N ARG A 43 12.33 8.55 13.57
CA ARG A 43 12.29 8.49 12.09
C ARG A 43 10.90 8.65 11.49
N TRP A 44 9.82 8.52 12.29
CA TRP A 44 8.46 8.74 11.83
C TRP A 44 8.21 10.19 11.37
N GLU A 45 9.00 11.14 11.84
CA GLU A 45 8.99 12.53 11.35
C GLU A 45 9.14 12.64 9.82
N ASN A 46 9.76 11.64 9.18
CA ASN A 46 9.94 11.59 7.74
C ASN A 46 8.68 11.16 6.96
N ILE A 47 7.66 10.68 7.67
CA ILE A 47 6.40 10.23 7.08
C ILE A 47 5.45 11.43 6.94
N TYR A 48 4.86 11.56 5.75
CA TYR A 48 3.82 12.54 5.46
C TYR A 48 2.44 12.00 5.80
N LYS A 49 2.17 10.76 5.39
CA LYS A 49 0.88 10.11 5.60
C LYS A 49 1.06 8.60 5.74
N TYR A 50 0.23 8.00 6.56
CA TYR A 50 0.12 6.56 6.71
C TYR A 50 -1.34 6.15 6.62
N SER A 51 -1.60 5.04 5.93
CA SER A 51 -2.93 4.43 5.87
C SER A 51 -2.81 2.93 6.06
N HIS A 52 -3.61 2.42 6.97
CA HIS A 52 -3.73 1.01 7.26
C HIS A 52 -5.06 0.53 6.69
N CYS A 53 -5.02 -0.41 5.78
CA CYS A 53 -6.19 -0.96 5.10
C CYS A 53 -6.30 -2.43 5.44
N ASP A 54 -7.21 -2.76 6.34
CA ASP A 54 -7.54 -4.15 6.66
C ASP A 54 -8.22 -4.77 5.43
N SER A 55 -7.93 -6.03 5.13
CA SER A 55 -8.66 -6.75 4.07
C SER A 55 -10.11 -6.93 4.47
N PHE A 56 -10.97 -6.83 3.50
CA PHE A 56 -12.35 -7.18 3.66
C PHE A 56 -12.47 -8.70 3.55
N ILE A 57 -12.74 -9.36 4.66
CA ILE A 57 -13.06 -10.79 4.67
C ILE A 57 -14.57 -10.88 4.69
N GLU A 58 -15.18 -10.84 3.54
CA GLU A 58 -16.49 -11.38 3.35
C GLU A 58 -16.34 -12.72 2.68
N ASP A 59 -17.07 -13.70 3.24
CA ASP A 59 -17.40 -15.02 2.79
C ASP A 59 -16.93 -15.47 1.38
N GLU A 60 -17.32 -16.62 0.93
CA GLU A 60 -16.89 -17.38 -0.25
C GLU A 60 -16.78 -16.62 -1.60
N HIS A 61 -17.20 -15.35 -1.63
CA HIS A 61 -17.16 -14.49 -2.82
C HIS A 61 -16.10 -13.39 -2.78
N SER A 62 -15.19 -13.40 -1.81
CA SER A 62 -14.15 -12.38 -1.77
C SER A 62 -13.21 -12.50 -2.97
N ILE A 63 -13.12 -11.43 -3.76
CA ILE A 63 -12.27 -11.30 -4.96
C ILE A 63 -10.79 -11.13 -4.56
N ASN A 64 -10.38 -11.56 -3.38
CA ASN A 64 -9.00 -11.45 -2.96
C ASN A 64 -8.13 -12.50 -3.66
N THR A 65 -7.67 -12.18 -4.88
CA THR A 65 -6.75 -13.02 -5.65
C THR A 65 -5.31 -12.90 -5.19
N PHE A 66 -5.01 -11.91 -4.32
CA PHE A 66 -3.69 -11.68 -3.78
C PHE A 66 -3.71 -12.09 -2.30
N ASN A 67 -3.03 -13.17 -1.96
CA ASN A 67 -3.01 -13.69 -0.58
C ASN A 67 -2.37 -12.68 0.39
N CYS A 68 -3.16 -11.71 0.86
CA CYS A 68 -2.76 -10.75 1.88
C CYS A 68 -3.91 -10.45 2.83
N ASP A 69 -3.58 -10.19 4.09
CA ASP A 69 -4.53 -9.87 5.15
C ASP A 69 -4.77 -8.36 5.29
N GLY A 70 -4.02 -7.58 4.54
CA GLY A 70 -4.18 -6.14 4.50
C GLY A 70 -3.08 -5.42 3.73
N VAL A 71 -3.30 -4.13 3.48
CA VAL A 71 -2.35 -3.29 2.73
C VAL A 71 -2.03 -2.03 3.54
N ALA A 72 -0.75 -1.75 3.71
CA ALA A 72 -0.33 -0.46 4.26
C ALA A 72 0.22 0.46 3.16
N LEU A 73 -0.12 1.71 3.29
CA LEU A 73 0.31 2.79 2.42
C LEU A 73 1.09 3.80 3.23
N VAL A 74 2.33 4.05 2.85
CA VAL A 74 3.23 4.96 3.54
C VAL A 74 3.70 6.02 2.54
N TRP A 75 3.37 7.28 2.77
CA TRP A 75 3.88 8.41 2.00
C TRP A 75 5.00 9.10 2.77
N TYR A 76 6.15 9.24 2.15
CA TYR A 76 7.25 10.02 2.71
C TYR A 76 7.07 11.50 2.38
N LYS A 77 7.57 12.41 3.23
CA LYS A 77 7.51 13.86 2.96
C LYS A 77 8.15 14.23 1.63
N ASN A 78 9.27 13.63 1.30
CA ASN A 78 9.99 13.75 0.03
C ASN A 78 11.06 12.66 -0.06
N GLU A 79 11.80 12.63 -1.16
CA GLU A 79 12.84 11.61 -1.38
C GLU A 79 13.99 11.67 -0.35
N ASN A 80 14.38 12.86 0.12
CA ASN A 80 15.40 12.99 1.16
C ASN A 80 14.90 12.46 2.51
N ALA A 81 13.64 12.71 2.85
CA ALA A 81 12.99 12.14 4.03
C ALA A 81 12.94 10.61 3.95
N ARG A 82 12.59 10.06 2.77
CA ARG A 82 12.63 8.63 2.54
C ARG A 82 14.02 8.03 2.79
N LYS A 83 15.05 8.66 2.24
CA LYS A 83 16.44 8.23 2.44
C LYS A 83 16.83 8.24 3.92
N ARG A 84 16.53 9.32 4.65
CA ARG A 84 16.80 9.38 6.11
C ARG A 84 16.06 8.27 6.87
N HIS A 85 14.78 8.05 6.55
CA HIS A 85 13.98 7.00 7.17
C HIS A 85 14.59 5.60 6.98
N VAL A 86 15.05 5.30 5.77
CA VAL A 86 15.64 3.99 5.44
C VAL A 86 17.03 3.82 6.05
N LEU A 87 17.81 4.90 6.17
CA LEU A 87 19.17 4.89 6.70
C LEU A 87 19.23 4.85 8.23
N ASP A 88 18.12 5.03 8.94
CA ASP A 88 18.07 4.82 10.39
C ASP A 88 18.16 3.32 10.72
N LEU A 89 19.39 2.83 10.80
CA LEU A 89 19.67 1.41 11.03
C LEU A 89 19.21 0.92 12.40
N LYS A 90 19.25 1.79 13.43
CA LYS A 90 18.79 1.44 14.78
C LYS A 90 17.27 1.17 14.80
N ALA A 91 16.50 2.12 14.30
CA ALA A 91 15.05 1.95 14.23
C ALA A 91 14.65 0.82 13.27
N ARG A 92 15.39 0.66 12.15
CA ARG A 92 15.19 -0.45 11.21
C ARG A 92 15.35 -1.81 11.88
N LYS A 93 16.39 -2.01 12.70
CA LYS A 93 16.63 -3.27 13.42
C LYS A 93 15.46 -3.58 14.36
N VAL A 94 15.02 -2.60 15.15
CA VAL A 94 13.86 -2.77 16.06
C VAL A 94 12.61 -3.19 15.29
N MET A 95 12.31 -2.52 14.17
CA MET A 95 11.14 -2.85 13.36
C MET A 95 11.26 -4.24 12.73
N GLN A 96 12.44 -4.64 12.24
CA GLN A 96 12.65 -5.97 11.67
C GLN A 96 12.44 -7.10 12.69
N GLU A 97 12.83 -6.90 13.93
CA GLU A 97 12.55 -7.88 15.00
C GLU A 97 11.06 -7.97 15.31
N ASP A 98 10.35 -6.85 15.26
CA ASP A 98 8.90 -6.85 15.46
C ASP A 98 8.13 -7.40 14.24
N GLU A 99 8.64 -7.16 13.02
CA GLU A 99 8.13 -7.77 11.78
C GLU A 99 8.09 -9.30 11.84
N LYS A 100 9.16 -9.93 12.34
CA LYS A 100 9.25 -11.39 12.48
C LYS A 100 8.14 -11.97 13.36
N LYS A 101 7.63 -11.19 14.31
CA LYS A 101 6.53 -11.58 15.21
C LYS A 101 5.15 -11.29 14.62
N THR A 102 5.09 -10.49 13.57
CA THR A 102 3.82 -9.97 13.03
C THR A 102 3.47 -10.62 11.70
N PHE A 103 4.45 -10.73 10.80
CA PHE A 103 4.23 -11.14 9.41
C PHE A 103 4.91 -12.45 9.07
N SER A 104 4.26 -13.25 8.25
CA SER A 104 4.82 -14.50 7.70
C SER A 104 5.90 -14.22 6.64
N ILE A 105 5.78 -13.10 5.93
CA ILE A 105 6.73 -12.67 4.91
C ILE A 105 7.31 -11.32 5.32
N PRO A 106 8.65 -11.14 5.30
CA PRO A 106 9.27 -9.85 5.58
C PRO A 106 8.71 -8.74 4.67
N ILE A 107 8.39 -7.58 5.23
CA ILE A 107 7.78 -6.44 4.51
C ILE A 107 8.56 -6.08 3.24
N ARG A 108 9.89 -6.12 3.29
CA ARG A 108 10.77 -5.83 2.14
C ARG A 108 10.51 -6.71 0.91
N ASN A 109 9.99 -7.92 1.11
CA ASN A 109 9.74 -8.89 0.04
C ASN A 109 8.35 -8.71 -0.59
N VAL A 110 7.48 -7.99 0.07
CA VAL A 110 6.07 -7.75 -0.33
C VAL A 110 5.75 -6.26 -0.42
N SER A 111 6.75 -5.43 -0.67
CA SER A 111 6.60 -3.99 -0.77
C SER A 111 6.99 -3.45 -2.14
N LEU A 112 6.30 -2.39 -2.55
CA LEU A 112 6.53 -1.66 -3.79
C LEU A 112 6.79 -0.19 -3.45
N LEU A 113 7.92 0.34 -3.92
CA LEU A 113 8.12 1.79 -3.95
C LEU A 113 7.53 2.34 -5.24
N THR A 114 6.60 3.27 -5.14
CA THR A 114 5.78 3.70 -6.26
C THR A 114 5.80 5.22 -6.44
N ASN A 115 5.55 5.66 -7.68
CA ASN A 115 5.14 7.02 -7.98
C ASN A 115 3.61 7.05 -8.07
N GLU A 116 2.98 7.94 -7.30
CA GLU A 116 1.53 8.07 -7.28
C GLU A 116 1.08 9.12 -8.32
N HIS A 117 0.10 8.75 -9.13
CA HIS A 117 -0.59 9.66 -10.02
C HIS A 117 -2.06 9.71 -9.61
N ILE A 118 -2.55 10.89 -9.28
CA ILE A 118 -3.91 11.12 -8.80
C ILE A 118 -4.74 11.70 -9.92
N PHE A 119 -5.86 11.08 -10.28
CA PHE A 119 -6.80 11.68 -11.23
C PHE A 119 -7.97 12.32 -10.54
N GLN A 120 -8.39 11.78 -9.41
CA GLN A 120 -9.51 12.28 -8.63
C GLN A 120 -9.25 11.99 -7.17
N SER A 121 -9.45 12.97 -6.32
CA SER A 121 -9.43 12.80 -4.86
C SER A 121 -10.85 12.83 -4.31
N SER A 122 -11.13 11.96 -3.33
CA SER A 122 -12.38 12.01 -2.59
C SER A 122 -12.10 12.00 -1.09
N LYS A 123 -12.89 12.76 -0.33
CA LYS A 123 -12.81 12.81 1.13
C LYS A 123 -13.67 11.74 1.82
N LEU A 124 -14.53 11.04 1.08
CA LEU A 124 -15.61 10.22 1.64
C LEU A 124 -15.48 8.72 1.38
N LEU A 125 -14.32 8.23 0.95
CA LEU A 125 -14.16 6.80 0.63
C LEU A 125 -13.59 6.03 1.81
N ASN A 126 -14.38 5.09 2.33
CA ASN A 126 -13.98 4.17 3.39
C ASN A 126 -13.29 2.90 2.85
N TYR A 127 -13.47 2.60 1.57
CA TYR A 127 -12.93 1.39 0.92
C TYR A 127 -11.87 1.74 -0.10
N LYS A 128 -10.88 0.87 -0.26
CA LYS A 128 -9.83 0.95 -1.29
C LYS A 128 -9.72 -0.38 -2.01
N PHE A 129 -9.70 -0.31 -3.34
CA PHE A 129 -9.41 -1.44 -4.19
C PHE A 129 -7.98 -1.34 -4.71
N PHE A 130 -7.26 -2.44 -4.66
CA PHE A 130 -5.89 -2.57 -5.17
C PHE A 130 -5.90 -3.51 -6.36
N LEU A 131 -5.72 -2.96 -7.56
CA LEU A 131 -5.53 -3.75 -8.76
C LEU A 131 -4.05 -3.78 -9.10
N CYS A 132 -3.43 -4.96 -8.98
CA CYS A 132 -2.05 -5.18 -9.33
C CYS A 132 -1.95 -5.77 -10.74
N VAL A 133 -1.22 -5.09 -11.61
CA VAL A 133 -1.03 -5.53 -12.98
C VAL A 133 0.45 -5.57 -13.31
N TRP A 134 0.91 -6.68 -13.87
CA TRP A 134 2.28 -6.89 -14.27
C TRP A 134 2.40 -6.84 -15.80
N LYS A 135 3.34 -6.05 -16.30
CA LYS A 135 3.66 -6.07 -17.73
C LYS A 135 4.40 -7.35 -18.10
N LYS A 136 4.13 -7.90 -19.28
CA LYS A 136 4.98 -8.93 -19.87
C LYS A 136 6.35 -8.33 -20.23
N THR A 137 7.41 -9.12 -20.16
CA THR A 137 8.81 -8.66 -20.29
C THR A 137 9.08 -7.88 -21.59
N LYS A 138 8.36 -8.17 -22.66
CA LYS A 138 8.55 -7.54 -23.99
C LYS A 138 7.68 -6.29 -24.25
N VAL A 139 6.80 -5.92 -23.31
CA VAL A 139 5.90 -4.76 -23.48
C VAL A 139 6.62 -3.49 -23.01
N ASP A 140 6.60 -2.44 -23.81
CA ASP A 140 7.16 -1.14 -23.43
C ASP A 140 6.33 -0.53 -22.27
N ILE A 141 7.01 0.12 -21.34
CA ILE A 141 6.35 0.80 -20.24
C ILE A 141 5.43 1.92 -20.71
N LYS A 142 5.76 2.57 -21.82
CA LYS A 142 4.92 3.61 -22.44
C LYS A 142 3.61 3.05 -22.99
N GLU A 143 3.63 1.84 -23.56
CA GLU A 143 2.41 1.15 -24.02
C GLU A 143 1.50 0.84 -22.84
N VAL A 144 2.07 0.33 -21.73
CA VAL A 144 1.31 0.11 -20.49
C VAL A 144 0.70 1.40 -19.96
N GLN A 145 1.48 2.49 -19.94
CA GLN A 145 0.99 3.80 -19.48
C GLN A 145 -0.12 4.35 -20.38
N ASN A 146 -0.01 4.19 -21.69
CA ASN A 146 -1.04 4.61 -22.63
C ASN A 146 -2.31 3.78 -22.50
N PHE A 147 -2.18 2.46 -22.38
CA PHE A 147 -3.29 1.54 -22.12
C PHE A 147 -4.07 1.96 -20.85
N TRP A 148 -3.36 2.25 -19.74
CA TRP A 148 -4.00 2.71 -18.54
C TRP A 148 -4.71 4.06 -18.71
N LYS A 149 -4.11 5.00 -19.42
CA LYS A 149 -4.77 6.28 -19.73
C LYS A 149 -6.07 6.08 -20.50
N THR A 150 -6.11 5.12 -21.40
CA THR A 150 -7.30 4.81 -22.18
C THR A 150 -8.38 4.14 -21.36
N ILE A 151 -8.03 3.11 -20.56
CA ILE A 151 -9.00 2.39 -19.72
C ILE A 151 -9.60 3.29 -18.64
N ILE A 152 -8.76 4.12 -18.01
CA ILE A 152 -9.23 4.99 -16.93
C ILE A 152 -10.05 6.16 -17.47
N SER A 153 -9.83 6.57 -18.73
CA SER A 153 -10.51 7.74 -19.28
C SER A 153 -11.98 7.52 -19.59
N ASP A 154 -12.42 6.33 -20.00
CA ASP A 154 -13.71 6.21 -20.63
C ASP A 154 -14.74 5.27 -19.96
N ASP A 155 -14.38 4.11 -19.43
CA ASP A 155 -15.38 3.12 -19.00
C ASP A 155 -15.24 2.60 -17.57
N LEU A 156 -14.02 2.42 -17.07
CA LEU A 156 -13.82 1.83 -15.74
C LEU A 156 -14.30 2.76 -14.62
N VAL A 157 -14.08 4.07 -14.77
CA VAL A 157 -14.56 5.07 -13.78
C VAL A 157 -16.07 5.21 -13.82
N LYS A 158 -16.70 5.00 -15.00
CA LYS A 158 -18.15 5.01 -15.14
C LYS A 158 -18.80 3.73 -14.61
N SER A 159 -18.14 2.59 -14.80
CA SER A 159 -18.62 1.28 -14.34
C SER A 159 -18.37 1.04 -12.86
N LEU A 160 -17.35 1.67 -12.28
CA LEU A 160 -17.08 1.68 -10.83
C LEU A 160 -17.97 2.65 -10.04
N LYS A 161 -18.98 3.27 -10.65
CA LYS A 161 -20.10 3.85 -9.92
C LYS A 161 -20.88 2.70 -9.28
N ILE A 162 -20.31 2.14 -8.23
CA ILE A 162 -21.03 1.28 -7.30
C ILE A 162 -22.20 2.12 -6.81
N LYS A 163 -23.39 1.78 -7.26
CA LYS A 163 -24.61 2.29 -6.65
C LYS A 163 -24.63 1.75 -5.23
N TYR A 164 -24.50 2.64 -4.25
CA TYR A 164 -24.82 2.36 -2.87
C TYR A 164 -26.33 2.25 -2.72
#